data_dfc9aa954079a5e7029653db44cd681c
#
_entry.id   dfc9aa954079a5e7029653db44cd681c
#
_cell.length_a   1.000
_cell.length_b   1.000
_cell.length_c   1.000
_cell.angle_alpha   90.00
_cell.angle_beta   90.00
_cell.angle_gamma   90.00
#
_symmetry.space_group_name_H-M   'P 1'
#
loop_
_entity.id
_entity.type
_entity.pdbx_description
1 polymer ?
#
loop_
_entity_poly.entity_id
_entity_poly.type
_entity_poly.pdbx_seq_one_letter_code
_entity_poly.pdbx_strand_id
1 'polypeptide(L)'
;AMAEQYKMWDDNDKSVYTSAQSYHDNVLNVAHEGVFNFVYKVVDELEKMWKDAGLKLDIVHLGGDEVPKGSWDASPDIQALMKAKGLKDAHEVSEYFISRVTEHLAQKGIKAGGWQEVGLDHPDSHNATVAPRFAMVNAWSTVGSRANIPYRLANAGYPTILSNVTNFYVDMAYTWHQYDKGLHWGGYCDEYASWFAQPYDVYRSERYDYNGVALDVLKSAEGKTPLQKPENIIGVQGQLWSETIRDFDQVQYYMLPKIFGLALRGWDAKPEWDDAKPETYIAARANYNAKVGKELGVLNMLGFNFRIGMPGAKVENGKLLVNTQYPGEKVCYTLDGSEPTASSPVWT
;
A
#
# COMPACT_ATOMS: atom_id res chain seq x y z
N ALA A 1 -16.09 -30.75 22.03
CA ALA A 1 -17.20 -29.83 21.77
C ALA A 1 -16.73 -28.48 21.30
N MET A 2 -15.80 -27.81 22.01
CA MET A 2 -15.27 -26.50 21.58
C MET A 2 -14.43 -26.60 20.30
N ALA A 3 -13.62 -27.66 20.19
CA ALA A 3 -12.79 -27.86 18.96
C ALA A 3 -13.66 -28.06 17.71
N GLU A 4 -14.80 -28.77 17.80
CA GLU A 4 -15.69 -29.01 16.67
C GLU A 4 -16.41 -27.73 16.23
N GLN A 5 -16.84 -26.91 17.18
CA GLN A 5 -17.52 -25.63 16.91
C GLN A 5 -16.66 -24.67 16.09
N TYR A 6 -15.33 -24.74 16.21
CA TYR A 6 -14.35 -23.87 15.53
C TYR A 6 -13.44 -24.69 14.63
N LYS A 7 -13.90 -25.81 14.10
CA LYS A 7 -13.11 -26.55 13.10
C LYS A 7 -12.94 -25.69 11.83
N MET A 8 -11.70 -25.50 11.39
CA MET A 8 -11.33 -24.59 10.32
C MET A 8 -10.48 -25.26 9.22
N TRP A 9 -10.36 -26.58 9.30
CA TRP A 9 -9.55 -27.38 8.35
C TRP A 9 -10.27 -28.67 7.95
N ASP A 10 -9.87 -29.20 6.81
CA ASP A 10 -10.28 -30.51 6.31
C ASP A 10 -9.10 -31.47 6.48
N ASP A 11 -9.30 -32.55 7.26
CA ASP A 11 -8.27 -33.56 7.53
C ASP A 11 -7.84 -34.35 6.26
N ASN A 12 -8.65 -34.29 5.21
CA ASN A 12 -8.45 -34.98 3.95
C ASN A 12 -7.95 -34.04 2.85
N ASP A 13 -7.70 -32.76 3.14
CA ASP A 13 -7.19 -31.79 2.17
C ASP A 13 -5.79 -32.20 1.73
N LYS A 14 -5.60 -32.32 0.41
CA LYS A 14 -4.33 -32.62 -0.26
C LYS A 14 -3.87 -31.47 -1.12
N SER A 15 -4.45 -30.30 -0.94
CA SER A 15 -4.07 -29.09 -1.66
C SER A 15 -2.59 -28.77 -1.44
N VAL A 16 -1.93 -28.32 -2.48
CA VAL A 16 -0.52 -27.91 -2.44
C VAL A 16 -0.41 -26.45 -2.84
N TYR A 17 0.03 -25.64 -1.92
CA TYR A 17 0.21 -24.22 -2.15
C TYR A 17 1.38 -23.66 -1.32
N THR A 18 1.80 -22.46 -1.67
CA THR A 18 2.74 -21.66 -0.88
C THR A 18 2.21 -20.24 -0.79
N SER A 19 1.98 -19.76 0.43
CA SER A 19 1.55 -18.37 0.65
C SER A 19 2.69 -17.38 0.41
N ALA A 20 2.37 -16.09 0.29
CA ALA A 20 3.36 -15.03 0.17
C ALA A 20 4.38 -15.02 1.33
N GLN A 21 3.97 -15.53 2.51
CA GLN A 21 4.81 -15.66 3.70
C GLN A 21 5.52 -17.03 3.79
N SER A 22 5.49 -17.83 2.71
CA SER A 22 6.14 -19.15 2.59
C SER A 22 5.54 -20.24 3.50
N TYR A 23 4.26 -20.12 3.90
CA TYR A 23 3.51 -21.19 4.58
C TYR A 23 2.77 -22.07 3.60
N HIS A 24 2.46 -23.31 4.03
CA HIS A 24 1.80 -24.34 3.21
C HIS A 24 0.48 -24.82 3.82
N ASP A 25 0.07 -24.27 4.97
CA ASP A 25 -1.03 -24.74 5.82
C ASP A 25 -1.81 -23.62 6.52
N ASN A 26 -1.70 -22.37 6.04
CA ASN A 26 -2.25 -21.19 6.69
C ASN A 26 -3.58 -20.69 6.10
N VAL A 27 -4.22 -21.43 5.20
CA VAL A 27 -5.50 -21.04 4.61
C VAL A 27 -6.65 -21.75 5.28
N LEU A 28 -7.67 -20.98 5.69
CA LEU A 28 -8.88 -21.51 6.31
C LEU A 28 -9.74 -22.28 5.29
N ASN A 29 -10.32 -23.40 5.71
CA ASN A 29 -11.27 -24.15 4.90
C ASN A 29 -12.70 -23.61 5.09
N VAL A 30 -13.11 -22.74 4.17
CA VAL A 30 -14.40 -22.03 4.25
C VAL A 30 -15.64 -22.91 3.99
N ALA A 31 -15.48 -24.22 3.76
CA ALA A 31 -16.59 -25.16 3.76
C ALA A 31 -17.11 -25.46 5.18
N HIS A 32 -16.31 -25.20 6.20
CA HIS A 32 -16.68 -25.44 7.59
C HIS A 32 -17.35 -24.22 8.23
N GLU A 33 -18.50 -24.42 8.86
CA GLU A 33 -19.16 -23.37 9.65
C GLU A 33 -18.31 -22.90 10.83
N GLY A 34 -17.38 -23.70 11.29
CA GLY A 34 -16.39 -23.33 12.31
C GLY A 34 -15.56 -22.10 11.96
N VAL A 35 -15.26 -21.89 10.68
CA VAL A 35 -14.57 -20.67 10.18
C VAL A 35 -15.43 -19.44 10.46
N PHE A 36 -16.70 -19.47 10.11
CA PHE A 36 -17.63 -18.35 10.32
C PHE A 36 -17.90 -18.12 11.80
N ASN A 37 -18.08 -19.18 12.58
CA ASN A 37 -18.24 -19.10 14.03
C ASN A 37 -17.05 -18.41 14.69
N PHE A 38 -15.83 -18.71 14.22
CA PHE A 38 -14.61 -18.07 14.71
C PHE A 38 -14.58 -16.59 14.34
N VAL A 39 -14.77 -16.25 13.06
CA VAL A 39 -14.74 -14.86 12.58
C VAL A 39 -15.82 -14.02 13.29
N TYR A 40 -17.05 -14.55 13.41
CA TYR A 40 -18.14 -13.86 14.10
C TYR A 40 -17.84 -13.65 15.58
N LYS A 41 -17.24 -14.65 16.23
CA LYS A 41 -16.81 -14.52 17.63
C LYS A 41 -15.74 -13.42 17.80
N VAL A 42 -14.78 -13.34 16.89
CA VAL A 42 -13.76 -12.27 16.91
C VAL A 42 -14.43 -10.90 16.76
N VAL A 43 -15.37 -10.75 15.81
CA VAL A 43 -16.13 -9.51 15.62
C VAL A 43 -16.92 -9.13 16.87
N ASP A 44 -17.59 -10.11 17.51
CA ASP A 44 -18.35 -9.88 18.74
C ASP A 44 -17.46 -9.39 19.90
N GLU A 45 -16.27 -9.97 20.04
CA GLU A 45 -15.31 -9.53 21.06
C GLU A 45 -14.77 -8.13 20.77
N LEU A 46 -14.45 -7.82 19.52
CA LEU A 46 -14.05 -6.47 19.13
C LEU A 46 -15.17 -5.45 19.42
N GLU A 47 -16.40 -5.75 19.02
CA GLU A 47 -17.56 -4.89 19.30
C GLU A 47 -17.73 -4.64 20.81
N LYS A 48 -17.57 -5.71 21.61
CA LYS A 48 -17.61 -5.61 23.07
C LYS A 48 -16.50 -4.71 23.61
N MET A 49 -15.26 -4.87 23.14
CA MET A 49 -14.13 -4.03 23.56
C MET A 49 -14.38 -2.55 23.25
N TRP A 50 -14.88 -2.22 22.05
CA TRP A 50 -15.27 -0.85 21.68
C TRP A 50 -16.36 -0.30 22.58
N LYS A 51 -17.40 -1.09 22.81
CA LYS A 51 -18.50 -0.71 23.70
C LYS A 51 -18.04 -0.50 25.15
N ASP A 52 -17.18 -1.36 25.67
CA ASP A 52 -16.62 -1.23 27.02
C ASP A 52 -15.76 0.06 27.15
N ALA A 53 -15.16 0.52 26.05
CA ALA A 53 -14.44 1.80 25.96
C ALA A 53 -15.39 3.01 25.71
N GLY A 54 -16.70 2.83 25.65
CA GLY A 54 -17.68 3.88 25.35
C GLY A 54 -17.70 4.31 23.88
N LEU A 55 -17.19 3.48 22.98
CA LEU A 55 -17.11 3.72 21.54
C LEU A 55 -18.03 2.77 20.77
N LYS A 56 -18.25 3.09 19.48
CA LYS A 56 -18.94 2.21 18.54
C LYS A 56 -17.93 1.63 17.56
N LEU A 57 -18.01 0.35 17.29
CA LEU A 57 -17.26 -0.29 16.21
C LEU A 57 -18.01 -0.04 14.89
N ASP A 58 -17.47 0.81 14.04
CA ASP A 58 -18.11 1.17 12.77
C ASP A 58 -17.54 0.38 11.57
N ILE A 59 -16.27 -0.04 11.64
CA ILE A 59 -15.58 -0.70 10.54
C ILE A 59 -14.72 -1.83 11.06
N VAL A 60 -14.75 -2.97 10.35
CA VAL A 60 -13.80 -4.09 10.53
C VAL A 60 -13.12 -4.36 9.20
N HIS A 61 -11.80 -4.24 9.16
CA HIS A 61 -11.00 -4.58 7.98
C HIS A 61 -10.74 -6.09 7.97
N LEU A 62 -11.18 -6.76 6.91
CA LEU A 62 -11.19 -8.21 6.79
C LEU A 62 -9.92 -8.80 6.13
N GLY A 63 -9.00 -7.95 5.67
CA GLY A 63 -7.88 -8.42 4.85
C GLY A 63 -8.36 -8.83 3.46
N GLY A 64 -8.23 -10.09 3.13
CA GLY A 64 -8.71 -10.69 1.88
C GLY A 64 -7.66 -10.78 0.77
N ASP A 65 -6.46 -10.31 1.05
CA ASP A 65 -5.30 -10.33 0.16
C ASP A 65 -4.61 -11.69 0.12
N GLU A 66 -3.88 -11.92 -0.98
CA GLU A 66 -2.87 -12.97 -1.13
C GLU A 66 -3.35 -14.40 -0.81
N VAL A 67 -4.61 -14.75 -1.07
CA VAL A 67 -5.06 -16.14 -1.00
C VAL A 67 -4.25 -16.96 -2.01
N PRO A 68 -3.44 -17.95 -1.55
CA PRO A 68 -2.51 -18.61 -2.44
C PRO A 68 -3.21 -19.46 -3.49
N LYS A 69 -2.72 -19.43 -4.71
CA LYS A 69 -3.20 -20.33 -5.77
C LYS A 69 -2.97 -21.79 -5.35
N GLY A 70 -3.99 -22.60 -5.51
CA GLY A 70 -3.95 -24.03 -5.15
C GLY A 70 -4.47 -24.34 -3.75
N SER A 71 -4.82 -23.34 -2.93
CA SER A 71 -5.20 -23.50 -1.52
C SER A 71 -6.36 -24.47 -1.27
N TRP A 72 -7.27 -24.63 -2.20
CA TRP A 72 -8.50 -25.41 -2.03
C TRP A 72 -8.72 -26.50 -3.09
N ASP A 73 -7.74 -26.65 -3.99
CA ASP A 73 -7.89 -27.46 -5.21
C ASP A 73 -8.15 -28.94 -4.93
N ALA A 74 -7.59 -29.48 -3.84
CA ALA A 74 -7.71 -30.89 -3.48
C ALA A 74 -8.39 -31.13 -2.12
N SER A 75 -9.16 -30.16 -1.62
CA SER A 75 -10.03 -30.33 -0.43
C SER A 75 -11.37 -30.93 -0.83
N PRO A 76 -11.72 -32.15 -0.37
CA PRO A 76 -13.04 -32.74 -0.62
C PRO A 76 -14.20 -31.87 -0.13
N ASP A 77 -14.04 -31.20 1.01
CA ASP A 77 -15.08 -30.36 1.60
C ASP A 77 -15.32 -29.08 0.76
N ILE A 78 -14.27 -28.46 0.26
CA ILE A 78 -14.40 -27.31 -0.67
C ILE A 78 -15.01 -27.75 -1.99
N GLN A 79 -14.62 -28.89 -2.54
CA GLN A 79 -15.20 -29.40 -3.79
C GLN A 79 -16.72 -29.67 -3.61
N ALA A 80 -17.12 -30.20 -2.45
CA ALA A 80 -18.53 -30.39 -2.12
C ALA A 80 -19.28 -29.05 -1.98
N LEU A 81 -18.67 -28.04 -1.32
CA LEU A 81 -19.20 -26.69 -1.23
C LEU A 81 -19.40 -26.07 -2.61
N MET A 82 -18.35 -26.11 -3.44
CA MET A 82 -18.40 -25.56 -4.80
C MET A 82 -19.55 -26.17 -5.61
N LYS A 83 -19.68 -27.49 -5.58
CA LYS A 83 -20.80 -28.18 -6.24
C LYS A 83 -22.17 -27.76 -5.68
N ALA A 84 -22.29 -27.67 -4.36
CA ALA A 84 -23.56 -27.34 -3.70
C ALA A 84 -24.01 -25.89 -3.94
N LYS A 85 -23.05 -24.97 -4.10
CA LYS A 85 -23.29 -23.53 -4.30
C LYS A 85 -23.16 -23.08 -5.76
N GLY A 86 -22.72 -23.96 -6.66
CA GLY A 86 -22.47 -23.64 -8.07
C GLY A 86 -21.27 -22.74 -8.30
N LEU A 87 -20.28 -22.78 -7.37
CA LEU A 87 -19.04 -22.02 -7.48
C LEU A 87 -18.10 -22.70 -8.47
N LYS A 88 -17.35 -21.92 -9.24
CA LYS A 88 -16.54 -22.44 -10.37
C LYS A 88 -15.07 -22.63 -10.00
N ASP A 89 -14.53 -21.78 -9.13
CA ASP A 89 -13.11 -21.73 -8.82
C ASP A 89 -12.83 -21.16 -7.42
N ALA A 90 -11.56 -21.11 -7.05
CA ALA A 90 -11.09 -20.60 -5.77
C ALA A 90 -11.44 -19.10 -5.56
N HIS A 91 -11.55 -18.33 -6.63
CA HIS A 91 -11.96 -16.94 -6.53
C HIS A 91 -13.41 -16.81 -6.05
N GLU A 92 -14.34 -17.56 -6.65
CA GLU A 92 -15.75 -17.60 -6.21
C GLU A 92 -15.90 -18.20 -4.78
N VAL A 93 -14.97 -19.06 -4.33
CA VAL A 93 -14.91 -19.52 -2.95
C VAL A 93 -14.52 -18.39 -1.99
N SER A 94 -13.54 -17.55 -2.37
CA SER A 94 -13.20 -16.33 -1.61
C SER A 94 -14.39 -15.37 -1.56
N GLU A 95 -15.06 -15.14 -2.68
CA GLU A 95 -16.28 -14.31 -2.74
C GLU A 95 -17.37 -14.81 -1.79
N TYR A 96 -17.61 -16.13 -1.76
CA TYR A 96 -18.58 -16.74 -0.85
C TYR A 96 -18.25 -16.41 0.60
N PHE A 97 -16.98 -16.51 1.00
CA PHE A 97 -16.52 -16.16 2.35
C PHE A 97 -16.78 -14.68 2.65
N ILE A 98 -16.26 -13.78 1.82
CA ILE A 98 -16.40 -12.33 1.99
C ILE A 98 -17.86 -11.90 2.01
N SER A 99 -18.69 -12.46 1.12
CA SER A 99 -20.12 -12.13 1.07
C SER A 99 -20.83 -12.50 2.37
N ARG A 100 -20.57 -13.68 2.95
CA ARG A 100 -21.17 -14.12 4.22
C ARG A 100 -20.71 -13.27 5.39
N VAL A 101 -19.41 -12.98 5.48
CA VAL A 101 -18.87 -12.18 6.59
C VAL A 101 -19.38 -10.74 6.51
N THR A 102 -19.39 -10.13 5.33
CA THR A 102 -19.89 -8.74 5.16
C THR A 102 -21.40 -8.64 5.41
N GLU A 103 -22.17 -9.69 5.10
CA GLU A 103 -23.58 -9.75 5.46
C GLU A 103 -23.79 -9.77 6.98
N HIS A 104 -23.02 -10.58 7.71
CA HIS A 104 -23.04 -10.61 9.17
C HIS A 104 -22.69 -9.25 9.79
N LEU A 105 -21.63 -8.59 9.28
CA LEU A 105 -21.28 -7.24 9.69
C LEU A 105 -22.41 -6.24 9.44
N ALA A 106 -23.04 -6.30 8.27
CA ALA A 106 -24.14 -5.40 7.90
C ALA A 106 -25.36 -5.56 8.83
N GLN A 107 -25.68 -6.80 9.27
CA GLN A 107 -26.74 -7.06 10.25
C GLN A 107 -26.47 -6.38 11.60
N LYS A 108 -25.20 -6.16 11.95
CA LYS A 108 -24.76 -5.44 13.15
C LYS A 108 -24.62 -3.93 12.93
N GLY A 109 -24.82 -3.42 11.72
CA GLY A 109 -24.59 -2.03 11.37
C GLY A 109 -23.10 -1.66 11.28
N ILE A 110 -22.24 -2.65 11.08
CA ILE A 110 -20.79 -2.52 10.92
C ILE A 110 -20.47 -2.61 9.42
N LYS A 111 -19.58 -1.75 8.93
CA LYS A 111 -19.06 -1.80 7.56
C LYS A 111 -17.79 -2.65 7.49
N ALA A 112 -17.55 -3.23 6.32
CA ALA A 112 -16.29 -3.90 6.05
C ALA A 112 -15.22 -2.95 5.51
N GLY A 113 -13.96 -3.26 5.76
CA GLY A 113 -12.79 -2.84 4.98
C GLY A 113 -12.14 -4.07 4.35
N GLY A 114 -11.31 -3.90 3.33
CA GLY A 114 -10.56 -5.00 2.73
C GLY A 114 -9.48 -4.52 1.77
N TRP A 115 -8.56 -5.41 1.44
CA TRP A 115 -7.62 -5.18 0.35
C TRP A 115 -8.31 -5.36 -1.01
N GLN A 116 -7.69 -4.90 -2.07
CA GLN A 116 -8.25 -4.85 -3.43
C GLN A 116 -8.90 -6.16 -3.91
N GLU A 117 -8.41 -7.29 -3.45
CA GLU A 117 -8.86 -8.62 -3.88
C GLU A 117 -10.34 -8.87 -3.53
N VAL A 118 -10.86 -8.22 -2.47
CA VAL A 118 -12.28 -8.38 -2.08
C VAL A 118 -13.27 -7.74 -3.05
N GLY A 119 -12.80 -6.91 -3.98
CA GLY A 119 -13.64 -6.16 -4.93
C GLY A 119 -13.26 -6.35 -6.40
N LEU A 120 -12.23 -7.16 -6.70
CA LEU A 120 -11.75 -7.35 -8.06
C LEU A 120 -12.41 -8.52 -8.77
N ASP A 121 -12.64 -8.35 -10.08
CA ASP A 121 -13.04 -9.40 -11.01
C ASP A 121 -14.40 -10.06 -10.73
N HIS A 122 -15.28 -9.35 -10.01
CA HIS A 122 -16.64 -9.78 -9.74
C HIS A 122 -17.64 -9.28 -10.77
N PRO A 123 -18.74 -10.03 -11.01
CA PRO A 123 -19.84 -9.55 -11.84
C PRO A 123 -20.51 -8.29 -11.26
N ASP A 124 -21.04 -7.44 -12.12
CA ASP A 124 -21.74 -6.21 -11.70
C ASP A 124 -22.90 -6.47 -10.72
N SER A 125 -23.62 -7.60 -10.86
CA SER A 125 -24.69 -8.01 -9.96
C SER A 125 -24.18 -8.31 -8.54
N HIS A 126 -22.98 -8.90 -8.41
CA HIS A 126 -22.31 -9.11 -7.14
C HIS A 126 -21.87 -7.76 -6.53
N ASN A 127 -21.18 -6.93 -7.33
CA ASN A 127 -20.71 -5.62 -6.88
C ASN A 127 -21.87 -4.74 -6.38
N ALA A 128 -23.01 -4.73 -7.08
CA ALA A 128 -24.19 -3.97 -6.67
C ALA A 128 -24.71 -4.38 -5.28
N THR A 129 -24.52 -5.64 -4.89
CA THR A 129 -24.97 -6.18 -3.59
C THR A 129 -23.92 -6.00 -2.49
N VAL A 130 -22.65 -6.20 -2.81
CA VAL A 130 -21.56 -6.32 -1.82
C VAL A 130 -20.84 -4.99 -1.60
N ALA A 131 -20.58 -4.20 -2.64
CA ALA A 131 -19.88 -2.93 -2.50
C ALA A 131 -20.51 -1.96 -1.47
N PRO A 132 -21.87 -1.86 -1.35
CA PRO A 132 -22.49 -1.01 -0.33
C PRO A 132 -22.19 -1.42 1.13
N ARG A 133 -21.72 -2.65 1.35
CA ARG A 133 -21.35 -3.14 2.68
C ARG A 133 -19.94 -2.70 3.11
N PHE A 134 -19.15 -2.18 2.17
CA PHE A 134 -17.79 -1.69 2.43
C PHE A 134 -17.77 -0.20 2.78
N ALA A 135 -16.94 0.15 3.76
CA ALA A 135 -16.55 1.54 4.04
C ALA A 135 -15.30 1.93 3.26
N MET A 136 -14.43 0.95 2.97
CA MET A 136 -13.19 1.15 2.24
C MET A 136 -12.65 -0.14 1.61
N VAL A 137 -12.01 0.00 0.45
CA VAL A 137 -11.19 -1.03 -0.17
C VAL A 137 -9.85 -0.41 -0.56
N ASN A 138 -8.76 -0.99 -0.05
CA ASN A 138 -7.42 -0.49 -0.26
C ASN A 138 -6.82 -1.06 -1.55
N ALA A 139 -6.57 -0.22 -2.53
CA ALA A 139 -5.87 -0.58 -3.75
C ALA A 139 -4.37 -0.45 -3.54
N TRP A 140 -3.64 -1.57 -3.54
CA TRP A 140 -2.23 -1.60 -3.17
C TRP A 140 -1.30 -2.00 -4.32
N SER A 141 -1.61 -3.04 -5.07
CA SER A 141 -0.75 -3.58 -6.11
C SER A 141 -0.90 -2.81 -7.41
N THR A 142 -0.11 -1.77 -7.60
CA THR A 142 -0.18 -0.87 -8.76
C THR A 142 0.95 -1.06 -9.76
N VAL A 143 1.85 -2.03 -9.56
CA VAL A 143 3.03 -2.27 -10.41
C VAL A 143 2.62 -2.74 -11.82
N GLY A 144 3.18 -2.13 -12.84
CA GLY A 144 3.05 -2.54 -14.23
C GLY A 144 1.62 -2.48 -14.76
N SER A 145 1.08 -3.61 -15.24
CA SER A 145 -0.28 -3.67 -15.79
C SER A 145 -1.39 -3.46 -14.76
N ARG A 146 -1.07 -3.42 -13.47
CA ARG A 146 -2.02 -3.29 -12.36
C ARG A 146 -2.33 -1.84 -11.96
N ALA A 147 -1.71 -0.86 -12.61
CA ALA A 147 -1.94 0.57 -12.31
C ALA A 147 -3.41 1.00 -12.44
N ASN A 148 -4.27 0.23 -13.13
CA ASN A 148 -5.71 0.50 -13.28
C ASN A 148 -6.58 -0.03 -12.14
N ILE A 149 -6.05 -0.81 -11.21
CA ILE A 149 -6.82 -1.45 -10.13
C ILE A 149 -7.64 -0.45 -9.32
N PRO A 150 -7.10 0.70 -8.87
CA PRO A 150 -7.90 1.68 -8.15
C PRO A 150 -9.15 2.13 -8.90
N TYR A 151 -9.02 2.32 -10.23
CA TYR A 151 -10.14 2.76 -11.07
C TYR A 151 -11.15 1.65 -11.34
N ARG A 152 -10.71 0.41 -11.44
CA ARG A 152 -11.61 -0.74 -11.55
C ARG A 152 -12.49 -0.87 -10.32
N LEU A 153 -11.91 -0.75 -9.12
CA LEU A 153 -12.64 -0.78 -7.84
C LEU A 153 -13.61 0.39 -7.71
N ALA A 154 -13.15 1.61 -7.94
CA ALA A 154 -13.99 2.80 -7.89
C ALA A 154 -15.16 2.70 -8.87
N ASN A 155 -14.91 2.29 -10.13
CA ASN A 155 -15.93 2.12 -11.16
C ASN A 155 -16.94 1.01 -10.80
N ALA A 156 -16.49 -0.05 -10.11
CA ALA A 156 -17.35 -1.12 -9.61
C ALA A 156 -18.22 -0.69 -8.42
N GLY A 157 -17.99 0.49 -7.84
CA GLY A 157 -18.79 1.06 -6.75
C GLY A 157 -18.19 0.93 -5.37
N TYR A 158 -16.97 0.45 -5.24
CA TYR A 158 -16.29 0.36 -3.94
C TYR A 158 -15.66 1.71 -3.54
N PRO A 159 -15.87 2.17 -2.28
CA PRO A 159 -15.12 3.28 -1.73
C PRO A 159 -13.63 2.88 -1.68
N THR A 160 -12.80 3.52 -2.50
CA THR A 160 -11.42 3.10 -2.77
C THR A 160 -10.43 4.04 -2.11
N ILE A 161 -9.52 3.47 -1.31
CA ILE A 161 -8.35 4.15 -0.77
C ILE A 161 -7.14 3.78 -1.63
N LEU A 162 -6.40 4.80 -2.04
CA LEU A 162 -5.15 4.61 -2.78
C LEU A 162 -4.03 4.28 -1.79
N SER A 163 -3.62 3.02 -1.80
CA SER A 163 -2.50 2.49 -1.01
C SER A 163 -1.36 2.03 -1.92
N ASN A 164 -1.20 2.69 -3.05
CA ASN A 164 -0.32 2.30 -4.15
C ASN A 164 1.08 1.98 -3.67
N VAL A 165 1.55 0.75 -3.89
CA VAL A 165 2.92 0.34 -3.51
C VAL A 165 3.98 1.24 -4.11
N THR A 166 3.78 1.71 -5.34
CA THR A 166 4.70 2.60 -6.05
C THR A 166 4.83 4.00 -5.45
N ASN A 167 3.87 4.40 -4.58
CA ASN A 167 3.82 5.75 -4.01
C ASN A 167 3.80 5.78 -2.48
N PHE A 168 3.13 4.80 -1.85
CA PHE A 168 2.73 4.90 -0.46
C PHE A 168 3.24 3.79 0.45
N TYR A 169 3.99 2.81 -0.08
CA TYR A 169 4.68 1.83 0.77
C TYR A 169 5.98 2.44 1.26
N VAL A 170 5.92 3.06 2.43
CA VAL A 170 7.03 3.81 3.01
C VAL A 170 8.18 2.92 3.48
N ASP A 171 7.94 1.61 3.67
CA ASP A 171 8.93 0.58 3.97
C ASP A 171 9.78 0.15 2.77
N MET A 172 9.35 0.44 1.52
CA MET A 172 10.19 0.20 0.34
C MET A 172 11.48 1.03 0.41
N ALA A 173 12.57 0.48 -0.10
CA ALA A 173 13.86 1.19 -0.14
C ALA A 173 13.75 2.52 -0.90
N TYR A 174 14.47 3.53 -0.43
CA TYR A 174 14.50 4.84 -1.10
C TYR A 174 15.14 4.77 -2.47
N THR A 175 16.29 4.11 -2.56
CA THR A 175 17.03 3.93 -3.82
C THR A 175 17.71 2.57 -3.85
N TRP A 176 18.34 2.23 -4.95
CA TRP A 176 19.17 1.03 -5.10
C TRP A 176 20.50 1.11 -4.32
N HIS A 177 20.80 2.24 -3.67
CA HIS A 177 22.08 2.43 -2.97
C HIS A 177 22.18 1.49 -1.76
N GLN A 178 23.36 0.90 -1.54
CA GLN A 178 23.59 -0.12 -0.51
C GLN A 178 23.29 0.34 0.93
N TYR A 179 23.25 1.63 1.19
CA TYR A 179 22.92 2.20 2.50
C TYR A 179 21.42 2.44 2.69
N ASP A 180 20.64 2.50 1.60
CA ASP A 180 19.20 2.61 1.69
C ASP A 180 18.59 1.23 1.98
N LYS A 181 18.04 1.07 3.20
CA LYS A 181 17.43 -0.17 3.69
C LYS A 181 16.01 -0.30 3.14
N GLY A 182 15.50 -1.52 3.09
CA GLY A 182 14.12 -1.83 2.70
C GLY A 182 14.04 -2.88 1.59
N LEU A 183 12.84 -3.38 1.39
CA LEU A 183 12.50 -4.21 0.24
C LEU A 183 12.30 -3.34 -1.00
N HIS A 184 12.29 -3.95 -2.18
CA HIS A 184 12.10 -3.23 -3.46
C HIS A 184 11.29 -4.06 -4.48
N TRP A 185 10.53 -5.02 -3.99
CA TRP A 185 9.69 -5.83 -4.87
C TRP A 185 8.61 -5.03 -5.63
N GLY A 186 8.18 -3.89 -5.06
CA GLY A 186 7.26 -2.94 -5.69
C GLY A 186 7.96 -1.76 -6.38
N GLY A 187 9.30 -1.80 -6.50
CA GLY A 187 10.13 -0.69 -6.95
C GLY A 187 10.71 0.11 -5.79
N TYR A 188 11.34 1.23 -6.10
CA TYR A 188 11.89 2.15 -5.11
C TYR A 188 10.86 3.23 -4.77
N CYS A 189 10.65 3.45 -3.49
CA CYS A 189 9.76 4.50 -3.00
C CYS A 189 10.60 5.57 -2.30
N ASP A 190 11.09 6.52 -3.07
CA ASP A 190 11.85 7.66 -2.56
C ASP A 190 10.94 8.71 -1.89
N GLU A 191 11.51 9.77 -1.41
CA GLU A 191 10.81 10.87 -0.75
C GLU A 191 9.86 11.66 -1.67
N TYR A 192 9.99 11.49 -2.98
CA TYR A 192 9.10 12.11 -3.95
C TYR A 192 7.97 11.19 -4.40
N ALA A 193 8.07 9.88 -4.18
CA ALA A 193 7.10 8.92 -4.66
C ALA A 193 5.67 9.26 -4.20
N SER A 194 5.48 9.58 -2.92
CA SER A 194 4.18 10.00 -2.38
C SER A 194 3.77 11.40 -2.87
N TRP A 195 4.71 12.32 -3.09
CA TRP A 195 4.45 13.63 -3.64
C TRP A 195 4.00 13.57 -5.12
N PHE A 196 4.52 12.61 -5.91
CA PHE A 196 4.10 12.38 -7.28
C PHE A 196 2.67 11.85 -7.41
N ALA A 197 2.11 11.28 -6.36
CA ALA A 197 0.78 10.70 -6.42
C ALA A 197 -0.27 11.71 -6.89
N GLN A 198 -1.10 11.27 -7.83
CA GLN A 198 -2.21 12.02 -8.39
C GLN A 198 -3.48 11.19 -8.24
N PRO A 199 -4.25 11.36 -7.17
CA PRO A 199 -5.39 10.51 -6.85
C PRO A 199 -6.42 10.34 -7.97
N TYR A 200 -6.60 11.36 -8.80
CA TYR A 200 -7.52 11.34 -9.93
C TYR A 200 -6.82 11.11 -11.29
N ASP A 201 -5.49 10.89 -11.29
CA ASP A 201 -4.70 10.46 -12.45
C ASP A 201 -3.61 9.47 -12.01
N VAL A 202 -4.04 8.28 -11.58
CA VAL A 202 -3.14 7.26 -11.01
C VAL A 202 -2.04 6.84 -12.00
N TYR A 203 -2.28 6.94 -13.29
CA TYR A 203 -1.28 6.57 -14.30
C TYR A 203 -0.10 7.54 -14.36
N ARG A 204 -0.27 8.77 -13.93
CA ARG A 204 0.80 9.76 -13.79
C ARG A 204 1.47 9.73 -12.42
N SER A 205 0.94 8.95 -11.49
CA SER A 205 1.52 8.81 -10.15
C SER A 205 2.82 8.02 -10.15
N GLU A 206 3.00 7.11 -11.10
CA GLU A 206 4.21 6.31 -11.25
C GLU A 206 5.17 7.00 -12.24
N ARG A 207 6.32 7.44 -11.75
CA ARG A 207 7.34 8.15 -12.53
C ARG A 207 8.44 7.24 -13.04
N TYR A 208 8.64 6.12 -12.38
CA TYR A 208 9.66 5.13 -12.69
C TYR A 208 9.05 3.75 -12.61
N ASP A 209 9.53 2.84 -13.42
CA ASP A 209 9.20 1.43 -13.26
C ASP A 209 9.89 0.83 -12.03
N TYR A 210 9.61 -0.44 -11.73
CA TYR A 210 10.20 -1.12 -10.58
C TYR A 210 11.73 -1.30 -10.65
N ASN A 211 12.34 -1.11 -11.83
CA ASN A 211 13.80 -1.08 -12.03
C ASN A 211 14.39 0.33 -11.91
N GLY A 212 13.56 1.36 -11.70
CA GLY A 212 14.00 2.75 -11.64
C GLY A 212 14.15 3.42 -13.02
N VAL A 213 13.59 2.82 -14.09
CA VAL A 213 13.59 3.42 -15.43
C VAL A 213 12.46 4.42 -15.53
N ALA A 214 12.76 5.65 -15.99
CA ALA A 214 11.78 6.71 -16.15
C ALA A 214 10.68 6.35 -17.16
N LEU A 215 9.43 6.62 -16.79
CA LEU A 215 8.25 6.38 -17.60
C LEU A 215 7.81 7.65 -18.33
N ASP A 216 7.24 7.49 -19.52
CA ASP A 216 6.58 8.59 -20.26
C ASP A 216 5.18 8.84 -19.67
N VAL A 217 5.13 9.69 -18.65
CA VAL A 217 3.88 10.00 -17.93
C VAL A 217 2.82 10.66 -18.79
N LEU A 218 3.18 11.32 -19.90
CA LEU A 218 2.21 11.93 -20.82
C LEU A 218 1.43 10.88 -21.60
N LYS A 219 2.01 9.69 -21.79
CA LYS A 219 1.38 8.55 -22.47
C LYS A 219 0.88 7.47 -21.54
N SER A 220 1.08 7.62 -20.24
CA SER A 220 0.84 6.56 -19.26
C SER A 220 -0.63 6.09 -19.21
N ALA A 221 -1.59 6.93 -19.58
CA ALA A 221 -3.03 6.61 -19.59
C ALA A 221 -3.55 6.03 -20.91
N GLU A 222 -2.74 5.99 -21.99
CA GLU A 222 -3.17 5.53 -23.30
C GLU A 222 -3.65 4.07 -23.25
N GLY A 223 -4.87 3.82 -23.77
CA GLY A 223 -5.47 2.48 -23.81
C GLY A 223 -5.85 1.87 -22.46
N LYS A 224 -5.79 2.65 -21.37
CA LYS A 224 -6.07 2.16 -20.00
C LYS A 224 -7.49 2.52 -19.54
N THR A 225 -7.96 1.83 -18.51
CA THR A 225 -9.28 2.04 -17.88
C THR A 225 -9.43 3.47 -17.37
N PRO A 226 -10.44 4.25 -17.84
CA PRO A 226 -10.66 5.59 -17.30
C PRO A 226 -11.35 5.55 -15.93
N LEU A 227 -11.15 6.59 -15.13
CA LEU A 227 -11.92 6.80 -13.90
C LEU A 227 -13.32 7.33 -14.26
N GLN A 228 -14.35 6.52 -14.00
CA GLN A 228 -15.74 6.87 -14.28
C GLN A 228 -16.49 7.37 -13.05
N LYS A 229 -16.07 6.94 -11.85
CA LYS A 229 -16.70 7.29 -10.56
C LYS A 229 -15.65 7.89 -9.60
N PRO A 230 -15.20 9.12 -9.84
CA PRO A 230 -14.19 9.78 -9.00
C PRO A 230 -14.64 9.96 -7.54
N GLU A 231 -15.93 10.04 -7.28
CA GLU A 231 -16.52 10.12 -5.94
C GLU A 231 -16.21 8.91 -5.07
N ASN A 232 -15.86 7.78 -5.67
CA ASN A 232 -15.47 6.57 -4.96
C ASN A 232 -13.97 6.53 -4.61
N ILE A 233 -13.16 7.46 -5.09
CA ILE A 233 -11.80 7.64 -4.57
C ILE A 233 -11.91 8.49 -3.30
N ILE A 234 -11.80 7.84 -2.14
CA ILE A 234 -12.11 8.46 -0.85
C ILE A 234 -10.88 8.91 -0.06
N GLY A 235 -9.68 8.54 -0.49
CA GLY A 235 -8.46 8.96 0.21
C GLY A 235 -7.20 8.26 -0.25
N VAL A 236 -6.12 8.59 0.44
CA VAL A 236 -4.79 8.00 0.30
C VAL A 236 -4.33 7.44 1.64
N GLN A 237 -3.54 6.36 1.63
CA GLN A 237 -3.03 5.74 2.86
C GLN A 237 -1.61 5.22 2.63
N GLY A 238 -0.71 5.54 3.54
CA GLY A 238 0.65 4.99 3.59
C GLY A 238 0.70 3.68 4.34
N GLN A 239 1.49 2.72 3.86
CA GLN A 239 1.78 1.45 4.50
C GLN A 239 3.21 1.43 5.00
N LEU A 240 3.40 0.85 6.18
CA LEU A 240 4.71 0.57 6.77
C LEU A 240 4.70 -0.87 7.26
N TRP A 241 5.24 -1.77 6.43
CA TRP A 241 5.36 -3.18 6.78
C TRP A 241 6.66 -3.44 7.55
N SER A 242 6.69 -4.48 8.34
CA SER A 242 7.71 -4.63 9.38
C SER A 242 8.77 -5.68 9.08
N GLU A 243 8.82 -6.28 7.90
CA GLU A 243 9.71 -7.40 7.55
C GLU A 243 11.19 -7.07 7.79
N THR A 244 11.57 -5.81 7.58
CA THR A 244 12.97 -5.37 7.75
C THR A 244 13.17 -4.39 8.91
N ILE A 245 12.11 -4.03 9.64
CA ILE A 245 12.17 -3.10 10.78
C ILE A 245 12.71 -3.82 12.02
N ARG A 246 13.71 -3.24 12.67
CA ARG A 246 14.37 -3.80 13.86
C ARG A 246 14.23 -2.92 15.10
N ASP A 247 14.04 -1.62 14.91
CA ASP A 247 13.96 -0.63 15.98
C ASP A 247 13.14 0.58 15.56
N PHE A 248 12.88 1.49 16.50
CA PHE A 248 12.07 2.68 16.25
C PHE A 248 12.79 3.72 15.39
N ASP A 249 14.11 3.79 15.44
CA ASP A 249 14.90 4.68 14.59
C ASP A 249 14.74 4.29 13.13
N GLN A 250 14.63 3.00 12.84
CA GLN A 250 14.35 2.50 11.48
C GLN A 250 12.93 2.79 11.04
N VAL A 251 11.93 2.76 11.93
CA VAL A 251 10.56 3.23 11.63
C VAL A 251 10.60 4.69 11.17
N GLN A 252 11.27 5.55 11.93
CA GLN A 252 11.41 6.97 11.59
C GLN A 252 12.14 7.17 10.26
N TYR A 253 13.23 6.44 10.03
CA TYR A 253 13.98 6.45 8.78
C TYR A 253 13.11 6.10 7.58
N TYR A 254 12.26 5.08 7.67
CA TYR A 254 11.38 4.70 6.58
C TYR A 254 10.28 5.72 6.32
N MET A 255 9.69 6.24 7.36
CA MET A 255 8.58 7.19 7.26
C MET A 255 9.04 8.58 6.78
N LEU A 256 10.19 9.04 7.28
CA LEU A 256 10.63 10.42 7.11
C LEU A 256 11.77 10.52 6.07
N PRO A 257 11.59 11.33 5.04
CA PRO A 257 10.56 12.35 4.80
C PRO A 257 9.35 11.93 3.94
N LYS A 258 9.19 10.66 3.54
CA LYS A 258 8.14 10.19 2.60
C LYS A 258 6.71 10.63 2.98
N ILE A 259 6.39 10.66 4.28
CA ILE A 259 5.04 11.01 4.74
C ILE A 259 4.64 12.47 4.45
N PHE A 260 5.59 13.38 4.19
CA PHE A 260 5.24 14.76 3.82
C PHE A 260 4.50 14.83 2.48
N GLY A 261 4.93 14.01 1.51
CA GLY A 261 4.23 13.89 0.22
C GLY A 261 2.83 13.28 0.40
N LEU A 262 2.72 12.23 1.22
CA LEU A 262 1.45 11.60 1.56
C LEU A 262 0.48 12.62 2.20
N ALA A 263 0.94 13.35 3.21
CA ALA A 263 0.13 14.37 3.87
C ALA A 263 -0.33 15.45 2.88
N LEU A 264 0.57 15.93 2.03
CA LEU A 264 0.23 16.92 0.99
C LEU A 264 -0.85 16.39 0.04
N ARG A 265 -0.74 15.14 -0.43
CA ARG A 265 -1.75 14.53 -1.32
C ARG A 265 -3.08 14.27 -0.63
N GLY A 266 -3.08 14.02 0.67
CA GLY A 266 -4.30 13.94 1.47
C GLY A 266 -5.06 15.27 1.58
N TRP A 267 -4.35 16.40 1.57
CA TRP A 267 -4.95 17.74 1.59
C TRP A 267 -5.24 18.29 0.20
N ASP A 268 -4.38 18.02 -0.78
CA ASP A 268 -4.51 18.51 -2.15
C ASP A 268 -4.21 17.38 -3.14
N ALA A 269 -5.25 16.87 -3.76
CA ALA A 269 -5.16 15.80 -4.75
C ALA A 269 -4.59 16.26 -6.10
N LYS A 270 -4.44 17.56 -6.32
CA LYS A 270 -3.92 18.10 -7.58
C LYS A 270 -2.43 18.39 -7.47
N PRO A 271 -1.63 18.02 -8.49
CA PRO A 271 -0.23 18.41 -8.54
C PRO A 271 -0.10 19.92 -8.75
N GLU A 272 0.97 20.50 -8.19
CA GLU A 272 1.33 21.90 -8.37
C GLU A 272 2.09 22.15 -9.69
N TRP A 273 2.19 21.14 -10.55
CA TRP A 273 2.88 21.21 -11.84
C TRP A 273 2.00 20.68 -12.97
N ASP A 274 2.40 21.04 -14.19
CA ASP A 274 1.88 20.49 -15.44
C ASP A 274 2.98 19.66 -16.10
N ASP A 275 2.77 18.36 -16.28
CA ASP A 275 3.77 17.45 -16.85
C ASP A 275 4.20 17.83 -18.28
N ALA A 276 3.34 18.56 -19.00
CA ALA A 276 3.68 19.10 -20.32
C ALA A 276 4.59 20.35 -20.27
N LYS A 277 4.85 20.88 -19.06
CA LYS A 277 5.65 22.10 -18.81
C LYS A 277 6.73 21.84 -17.77
N PRO A 278 7.91 21.35 -18.18
CA PRO A 278 8.99 20.96 -17.26
C PRO A 278 9.39 22.04 -16.26
N GLU A 279 9.31 23.30 -16.62
CA GLU A 279 9.61 24.44 -15.75
C GLU A 279 8.69 24.51 -14.53
N THR A 280 7.42 24.13 -14.68
CA THR A 280 6.44 24.10 -13.56
C THR A 280 6.79 23.01 -12.57
N TYR A 281 7.23 21.84 -13.06
CA TYR A 281 7.70 20.75 -12.23
C TYR A 281 8.95 21.14 -11.43
N ILE A 282 9.95 21.77 -12.09
CA ILE A 282 11.18 22.22 -11.43
C ILE A 282 10.83 23.20 -10.28
N ALA A 283 9.96 24.17 -10.55
CA ALA A 283 9.53 25.15 -9.55
C ALA A 283 8.77 24.50 -8.38
N ALA A 284 7.82 23.58 -8.68
CA ALA A 284 7.07 22.87 -7.66
C ALA A 284 7.98 22.00 -6.78
N ARG A 285 8.94 21.29 -7.39
CA ARG A 285 9.92 20.47 -6.66
C ARG A 285 10.81 21.31 -5.75
N ALA A 286 11.29 22.46 -6.24
CA ALA A 286 12.09 23.38 -5.43
C ALA A 286 11.31 23.90 -4.21
N ASN A 287 10.04 24.26 -4.41
CA ASN A 287 9.14 24.68 -3.33
C ASN A 287 8.88 23.55 -2.32
N TYR A 288 8.62 22.33 -2.80
CA TYR A 288 8.45 21.16 -1.95
C TYR A 288 9.69 20.91 -1.10
N ASN A 289 10.88 20.88 -1.71
CA ASN A 289 12.14 20.68 -1.00
C ASN A 289 12.41 21.77 0.05
N ALA A 290 12.07 23.02 -0.25
CA ALA A 290 12.24 24.11 0.71
C ALA A 290 11.31 23.95 1.94
N LYS A 291 10.09 23.47 1.73
CA LYS A 291 9.15 23.18 2.84
C LYS A 291 9.63 21.99 3.65
N VAL A 292 9.93 20.85 2.99
CA VAL A 292 10.40 19.64 3.66
C VAL A 292 11.69 19.89 4.45
N GLY A 293 12.64 20.61 3.88
CA GLY A 293 13.90 20.96 4.57
C GLY A 293 13.69 21.74 5.87
N LYS A 294 12.68 22.63 5.93
CA LYS A 294 12.30 23.31 7.18
C LYS A 294 11.73 22.33 8.22
N GLU A 295 10.84 21.45 7.80
CA GLU A 295 10.23 20.47 8.69
C GLU A 295 11.27 19.46 9.21
N LEU A 296 12.20 19.01 8.36
CA LEU A 296 13.33 18.18 8.80
C LEU A 296 14.20 18.89 9.83
N GLY A 297 14.42 20.20 9.69
CA GLY A 297 15.10 21.01 10.69
C GLY A 297 14.40 21.01 12.05
N VAL A 298 13.07 21.09 12.07
CA VAL A 298 12.26 20.97 13.28
C VAL A 298 12.36 19.57 13.88
N LEU A 299 12.21 18.54 13.06
CA LEU A 299 12.32 17.14 13.50
C LEU A 299 13.68 16.83 14.09
N ASN A 300 14.76 17.34 13.50
CA ASN A 300 16.10 17.20 14.04
C ASN A 300 16.24 17.84 15.44
N MET A 301 15.67 19.02 15.64
CA MET A 301 15.66 19.67 16.98
C MET A 301 14.86 18.85 18.00
N LEU A 302 13.84 18.13 17.57
CA LEU A 302 13.02 17.24 18.41
C LEU A 302 13.66 15.85 18.63
N GLY A 303 14.81 15.56 18.02
CA GLY A 303 15.52 14.30 18.14
C GLY A 303 14.96 13.14 17.33
N PHE A 304 14.18 13.44 16.26
CA PHE A 304 13.74 12.40 15.35
C PHE A 304 14.85 11.98 14.39
N ASN A 305 14.91 10.68 14.10
CA ASN A 305 15.71 10.16 13.02
C ASN A 305 14.96 10.32 11.68
N PHE A 306 15.69 10.55 10.59
CA PHE A 306 15.15 10.58 9.23
C PHE A 306 16.23 10.28 8.21
N ARG A 307 15.83 9.85 7.03
CA ARG A 307 16.77 9.61 5.94
C ARG A 307 17.31 10.94 5.40
N ILE A 308 18.62 11.01 5.29
CA ILE A 308 19.34 12.07 4.58
C ILE A 308 19.82 11.50 3.25
N GLY A 309 19.44 12.15 2.14
CA GLY A 309 19.84 11.75 0.79
C GLY A 309 21.35 11.88 0.57
N MET A 310 21.90 11.00 -0.25
CA MET A 310 23.29 11.14 -0.68
C MET A 310 23.47 12.43 -1.50
N PRO A 311 24.53 13.20 -1.28
CA PRO A 311 24.79 14.38 -2.11
C PRO A 311 25.07 13.98 -3.55
N GLY A 312 24.53 14.76 -4.48
CA GLY A 312 24.85 14.64 -5.89
C GLY A 312 26.22 15.29 -6.18
N ALA A 313 27.00 14.66 -7.05
CA ALA A 313 28.27 15.20 -7.48
C ALA A 313 28.49 14.99 -8.98
N LYS A 314 29.00 16.01 -9.69
CA LYS A 314 29.41 15.89 -11.10
C LYS A 314 30.64 16.73 -11.37
N VAL A 315 31.42 16.32 -12.37
CA VAL A 315 32.52 17.14 -12.90
C VAL A 315 32.06 17.84 -14.19
N GLU A 316 32.12 19.15 -14.20
CA GLU A 316 31.76 19.97 -15.35
C GLU A 316 32.82 21.06 -15.58
N ASN A 317 33.34 21.12 -16.79
CA ASN A 317 34.44 22.07 -17.15
C ASN A 317 35.64 21.99 -16.19
N GLY A 318 36.00 20.78 -15.73
CA GLY A 318 37.14 20.56 -14.83
C GLY A 318 36.88 20.99 -13.37
N LYS A 319 35.65 21.34 -13.01
CA LYS A 319 35.23 21.67 -11.65
C LYS A 319 34.29 20.61 -11.11
N LEU A 320 34.49 20.24 -9.85
CA LEU A 320 33.53 19.41 -9.14
C LEU A 320 32.37 20.29 -8.67
N LEU A 321 31.15 19.92 -9.04
CA LEU A 321 29.91 20.52 -8.57
C LEU A 321 29.22 19.53 -7.64
N VAL A 322 28.75 20.03 -6.50
CA VAL A 322 28.07 19.23 -5.48
C VAL A 322 26.75 19.89 -5.15
N ASN A 323 25.71 19.09 -4.94
CA ASN A 323 24.43 19.58 -4.49
C ASN A 323 23.81 18.63 -3.45
N THR A 324 22.89 19.17 -2.67
CA THR A 324 22.04 18.43 -1.74
C THR A 324 20.58 18.52 -2.15
N GLN A 325 19.77 17.63 -1.60
CA GLN A 325 18.35 17.59 -1.89
C GLN A 325 17.59 18.75 -1.24
N TYR A 326 17.93 19.03 0.02
CA TYR A 326 17.23 20.06 0.79
C TYR A 326 18.13 21.27 1.02
N PRO A 327 17.57 22.50 0.92
CA PRO A 327 18.33 23.71 1.21
C PRO A 327 18.89 23.73 2.64
N GLY A 328 20.16 24.07 2.78
CA GLY A 328 20.83 24.19 4.08
C GLY A 328 21.56 22.94 4.57
N GLU A 329 21.47 21.83 3.87
CA GLU A 329 22.30 20.66 4.14
C GLU A 329 23.78 20.95 3.85
N LYS A 330 24.66 20.41 4.71
CA LYS A 330 26.11 20.57 4.55
C LYS A 330 26.70 19.29 4.02
N VAL A 331 27.58 19.42 3.02
CA VAL A 331 28.33 18.28 2.49
C VAL A 331 29.75 18.33 3.04
N CYS A 332 30.14 17.31 3.79
CA CYS A 332 31.50 17.13 4.23
C CYS A 332 32.28 16.28 3.24
N TYR A 333 33.59 16.50 3.09
CA TYR A 333 34.43 15.75 2.17
C TYR A 333 35.83 15.45 2.75
N THR A 334 36.49 14.46 2.16
CA THR A 334 37.92 14.15 2.37
C THR A 334 38.62 14.04 1.04
N LEU A 335 39.95 14.19 1.03
CA LEU A 335 40.78 14.06 -0.16
C LEU A 335 41.71 12.84 -0.12
N ASP A 336 41.76 12.15 0.97
CA ASP A 336 42.64 11.01 1.26
C ASP A 336 41.94 9.64 1.17
N GLY A 337 40.63 9.63 0.81
CA GLY A 337 39.84 8.42 0.74
C GLY A 337 39.28 7.94 2.08
N SER A 338 39.50 8.68 3.17
CA SER A 338 38.87 8.38 4.45
C SER A 338 37.38 8.76 4.41
N GLU A 339 36.60 8.11 5.27
CA GLU A 339 35.16 8.43 5.41
C GLU A 339 34.99 9.84 6.01
N PRO A 340 34.23 10.76 5.38
CA PRO A 340 33.95 12.07 5.94
C PRO A 340 33.18 12.00 7.25
N THR A 341 33.48 12.88 8.19
CA THR A 341 32.78 13.04 9.45
C THR A 341 32.23 14.46 9.59
N ALA A 342 31.42 14.73 10.61
CA ALA A 342 30.91 16.06 10.91
C ALA A 342 32.01 17.11 11.18
N SER A 343 33.23 16.67 11.49
CA SER A 343 34.42 17.53 11.66
C SER A 343 35.27 17.72 10.39
N SER A 344 34.94 17.01 9.31
CA SER A 344 35.63 17.15 8.04
C SER A 344 35.32 18.50 7.36
N PRO A 345 36.18 18.97 6.43
CA PRO A 345 35.91 20.18 5.68
C PRO A 345 34.55 20.18 5.00
N VAL A 346 33.87 21.32 5.05
CA VAL A 346 32.55 21.49 4.41
C VAL A 346 32.76 22.03 3.01
N TRP A 347 32.06 21.47 2.04
CA TRP A 347 32.02 21.95 0.67
C TRP A 347 31.31 23.32 0.62
N THR A 348 31.95 24.29 -0.03
CA THR A 348 31.46 25.68 -0.15
C THR A 348 31.33 26.11 -1.59
#